data_ca4ab435697abe182d373aeb61a088f3
#
_entry.id   ca4ab435697abe182d373aeb61a088f3
#
_cell.length_a   1.000
_cell.length_b   1.000
_cell.length_c   1.000
_cell.angle_alpha   90.00
_cell.angle_beta   90.00
_cell.angle_gamma   90.00
#
_symmetry.space_group_name_H-M   'P 1'
#
loop_
_entity.id
_entity.type
_entity.pdbx_description
1 polymer ?
#
loop_
_entity_poly.entity_id
_entity_poly.type
_entity_poly.pdbx_seq_one_letter_code
_entity_poly.pdbx_strand_id
1 'polypeptide(L)'
;MNTVITDKEQAALEVLRSTGVDVLEAALVAKEALECGRGRIRRARECVRLGAEEMRKREKTVTFRKAVEMALEEREKKNRRARTVTDFRYYCKRLMVRNPGLADRRVRSITSDDCRVYLQAAYGESPSQYRKARAILSGVFSTAIRHDWCDSNPVARVEVPDVVEKPIEPLTMEEVERLEAAAQLPEHQEMQLSLHLMLYCGIRPTEVSRIDPERDIDWQNQRVVVRPTTSKTGGGRVVPLRCGNIDALRHDIPRRWVQRWRALRKAAGWNDQTAHPWRQDVCRHTFATYHAAHFRNFAALQMEMGHRDSSLLRTRYVYAGNGAEASARSYFRV
;
A
#
# COMPACT_ATOMS: atom_id res chain seq x y z
N MET A 1 -0.21 77.84 4.53
CA MET A 1 1.18 77.38 4.51
C MET A 1 1.33 76.39 3.37
N ASN A 2 1.94 76.84 2.25
CA ASN A 2 2.29 75.92 1.17
C ASN A 2 3.51 75.14 1.57
N THR A 3 3.31 73.88 1.95
CA THR A 3 4.43 72.99 2.23
C THR A 3 5.11 72.69 0.91
N VAL A 4 6.35 73.17 0.75
CA VAL A 4 7.16 72.84 -0.42
C VAL A 4 7.53 71.37 -0.33
N ILE A 5 7.00 70.55 -1.27
CA ILE A 5 7.31 69.15 -1.39
C ILE A 5 8.80 69.02 -1.78
N THR A 6 9.55 68.27 -1.01
CA THR A 6 10.98 68.03 -1.27
C THR A 6 11.16 67.09 -2.50
N ASP A 7 12.31 67.18 -3.17
CA ASP A 7 12.62 66.29 -4.32
C ASP A 7 12.46 64.79 -3.99
N LYS A 8 12.72 64.39 -2.75
CA LYS A 8 12.53 63.01 -2.28
C LYS A 8 11.06 62.63 -2.14
N GLU A 9 10.22 63.55 -1.70
CA GLU A 9 8.76 63.35 -1.60
C GLU A 9 8.12 63.27 -3.04
N GLN A 10 8.64 64.10 -3.93
CA GLN A 10 8.21 64.07 -5.33
C GLN A 10 8.56 62.75 -6.03
N ALA A 11 9.79 62.26 -5.81
CA ALA A 11 10.22 60.95 -6.31
C ALA A 11 9.41 59.79 -5.71
N ALA A 12 9.08 59.87 -4.40
CA ALA A 12 8.23 58.87 -3.77
C ALA A 12 6.80 58.85 -4.34
N LEU A 13 6.22 60.04 -4.63
CA LEU A 13 4.91 60.17 -5.23
C LEU A 13 4.89 59.61 -6.68
N GLU A 14 5.97 59.81 -7.45
CA GLU A 14 6.07 59.20 -8.81
C GLU A 14 6.12 57.69 -8.77
N VAL A 15 6.88 57.10 -7.85
CA VAL A 15 6.92 55.64 -7.63
C VAL A 15 5.54 55.11 -7.26
N LEU A 16 4.81 55.77 -6.35
CA LEU A 16 3.46 55.39 -5.97
C LEU A 16 2.43 55.48 -7.11
N ARG A 17 2.50 56.58 -7.90
CA ARG A 17 1.63 56.76 -9.06
C ARG A 17 1.75 55.60 -10.08
N SER A 18 2.95 55.07 -10.25
CA SER A 18 3.17 53.89 -11.14
C SER A 18 2.49 52.62 -10.67
N THR A 19 2.16 52.50 -9.37
CA THR A 19 1.47 51.33 -8.80
C THR A 19 -0.05 51.43 -8.80
N GLY A 20 -0.61 52.64 -9.01
CA GLY A 20 -2.06 52.89 -8.92
C GLY A 20 -2.59 52.89 -7.49
N VAL A 21 -1.72 52.89 -6.47
CA VAL A 21 -2.11 52.84 -5.07
C VAL A 21 -2.15 54.25 -4.50
N ASP A 22 -3.17 54.57 -3.68
CA ASP A 22 -3.29 55.83 -2.97
C ASP A 22 -2.15 56.01 -1.95
N VAL A 23 -1.73 57.26 -1.75
CA VAL A 23 -0.60 57.60 -0.87
C VAL A 23 -0.88 57.19 0.59
N LEU A 24 -2.11 57.34 1.05
CA LEU A 24 -2.51 56.96 2.39
C LEU A 24 -2.48 55.44 2.57
N GLU A 25 -3.01 54.68 1.60
CA GLU A 25 -2.95 53.22 1.61
C GLU A 25 -1.49 52.73 1.60
N ALA A 26 -0.64 53.32 0.76
CA ALA A 26 0.78 52.97 0.74
C ALA A 26 1.50 53.30 2.06
N ALA A 27 1.18 54.40 2.71
CA ALA A 27 1.71 54.74 4.02
C ALA A 27 1.27 53.76 5.11
N LEU A 28 0.02 53.31 5.08
CA LEU A 28 -0.49 52.30 6.02
C LEU A 28 0.21 50.93 5.82
N VAL A 29 0.39 50.46 4.60
CA VAL A 29 1.13 49.24 4.30
C VAL A 29 2.62 49.36 4.74
N ALA A 30 3.24 50.54 4.51
CA ALA A 30 4.61 50.78 4.94
C ALA A 30 4.72 50.78 6.47
N LYS A 31 3.73 51.34 7.19
CA LYS A 31 3.66 51.32 8.64
C LYS A 31 3.57 49.87 9.17
N GLU A 32 2.66 49.06 8.63
CA GLU A 32 2.51 47.64 9.02
C GLU A 32 3.82 46.87 8.77
N ALA A 33 4.46 47.08 7.60
CA ALA A 33 5.72 46.45 7.30
C ALA A 33 6.84 46.85 8.28
N LEU A 34 6.88 48.12 8.69
CA LEU A 34 7.84 48.63 9.68
C LEU A 34 7.56 48.05 11.07
N GLU A 35 6.31 47.93 11.47
CA GLU A 35 5.91 47.29 12.73
C GLU A 35 6.38 45.83 12.77
N CYS A 36 6.12 45.05 11.69
CA CYS A 36 6.64 43.68 11.53
C CYS A 36 8.17 43.65 11.62
N GLY A 37 8.85 44.63 11.01
CA GLY A 37 10.29 44.78 11.03
C GLY A 37 10.84 45.35 12.34
N ARG A 38 10.00 45.62 13.36
CA ARG A 38 10.36 46.26 14.64
C ARG A 38 11.09 47.59 14.42
N GLY A 39 10.54 48.43 13.54
CA GLY A 39 11.08 49.74 13.18
C GLY A 39 12.34 49.74 12.31
N ARG A 40 12.84 48.58 11.91
CA ARG A 40 14.06 48.44 11.08
C ARG A 40 13.70 48.23 9.61
N ILE A 41 14.01 49.19 8.74
CA ILE A 41 13.70 49.18 7.30
C ILE A 41 14.19 47.89 6.60
N ARG A 42 15.40 47.43 6.93
CA ARG A 42 15.96 46.19 6.35
C ARG A 42 15.09 44.96 6.68
N ARG A 43 14.63 44.83 7.92
CA ARG A 43 13.72 43.75 8.34
C ARG A 43 12.34 43.91 7.74
N ALA A 44 11.81 45.13 7.66
CA ALA A 44 10.52 45.39 6.99
C ALA A 44 10.52 44.91 5.54
N ARG A 45 11.57 45.23 4.78
CA ARG A 45 11.75 44.75 3.41
C ARG A 45 11.82 43.22 3.31
N GLU A 46 12.48 42.59 4.27
CA GLU A 46 12.56 41.12 4.35
C GLU A 46 11.20 40.51 4.63
N CYS A 47 10.42 41.06 5.56
CA CYS A 47 9.04 40.63 5.85
C CYS A 47 8.13 40.73 4.61
N VAL A 48 8.20 41.84 3.87
CA VAL A 48 7.45 42.05 2.64
C VAL A 48 7.83 41.02 1.57
N ARG A 49 9.15 40.78 1.39
CA ARG A 49 9.64 39.78 0.44
C ARG A 49 9.17 38.36 0.79
N LEU A 50 9.31 37.96 2.05
CA LEU A 50 8.85 36.65 2.52
C LEU A 50 7.35 36.50 2.40
N GLY A 51 6.59 37.56 2.71
CA GLY A 51 5.13 37.59 2.52
C GLY A 51 4.72 37.40 1.06
N ALA A 52 5.40 38.12 0.14
CA ALA A 52 5.14 37.97 -1.29
C ALA A 52 5.50 36.57 -1.83
N GLU A 53 6.61 36.00 -1.34
CA GLU A 53 6.97 34.62 -1.68
C GLU A 53 5.93 33.62 -1.18
N GLU A 54 5.44 33.79 0.06
CA GLU A 54 4.40 32.93 0.64
C GLU A 54 3.07 33.07 -0.11
N MET A 55 2.69 34.29 -0.52
CA MET A 55 1.49 34.50 -1.34
C MET A 55 1.61 33.78 -2.69
N ARG A 56 2.75 33.94 -3.40
CA ARG A 56 3.01 33.21 -4.65
C ARG A 56 2.94 31.69 -4.48
N LYS A 57 3.44 31.17 -3.36
CA LYS A 57 3.32 29.74 -3.04
C LYS A 57 1.88 29.33 -2.80
N ARG A 58 1.06 30.17 -2.13
CA ARG A 58 -0.37 29.92 -1.93
C ARG A 58 -1.14 29.91 -3.23
N GLU A 59 -0.80 30.74 -4.21
CA GLU A 59 -1.40 30.76 -5.53
C GLU A 59 -1.09 29.49 -6.34
N LYS A 60 0.11 28.93 -6.20
CA LYS A 60 0.52 27.72 -6.89
C LYS A 60 -0.14 26.42 -6.39
N THR A 61 -0.80 26.44 -5.23
CA THR A 61 -1.39 25.24 -4.64
C THR A 61 -2.62 24.77 -5.41
N VAL A 62 -2.88 23.47 -5.37
CA VAL A 62 -4.03 22.82 -6.02
C VAL A 62 -4.97 22.18 -5.01
N THR A 63 -6.15 21.76 -5.46
CA THR A 63 -7.06 20.98 -4.62
C THR A 63 -6.52 19.58 -4.35
N PHE A 64 -6.97 18.96 -3.26
CA PHE A 64 -6.60 17.58 -2.94
C PHE A 64 -6.99 16.61 -4.07
N ARG A 65 -8.16 16.80 -4.68
CA ARG A 65 -8.61 16.04 -5.85
C ARG A 65 -7.57 16.10 -6.98
N LYS A 66 -7.11 17.30 -7.34
CA LYS A 66 -6.12 17.48 -8.42
C LYS A 66 -4.78 16.83 -8.07
N ALA A 67 -4.36 16.90 -6.82
CA ALA A 67 -3.14 16.23 -6.36
C ALA A 67 -3.27 14.69 -6.44
N VAL A 68 -4.43 14.12 -6.14
CA VAL A 68 -4.72 12.69 -6.29
C VAL A 68 -4.69 12.27 -7.76
N GLU A 69 -5.30 13.04 -8.66
CA GLU A 69 -5.29 12.78 -10.10
C GLU A 69 -3.86 12.74 -10.64
N MET A 70 -3.05 13.74 -10.33
CA MET A 70 -1.64 13.78 -10.74
C MET A 70 -0.83 12.62 -10.16
N ALA A 71 -1.09 12.29 -8.89
CA ALA A 71 -0.41 11.16 -8.24
C ALA A 71 -0.80 9.81 -8.89
N LEU A 72 -2.00 9.68 -9.42
CA LEU A 72 -2.44 8.51 -10.20
C LEU A 72 -1.75 8.47 -11.57
N GLU A 73 -1.78 9.57 -12.32
CA GLU A 73 -1.12 9.68 -13.63
C GLU A 73 0.38 9.33 -13.55
N GLU A 74 1.09 9.84 -12.53
CA GLU A 74 2.50 9.53 -12.34
C GLU A 74 2.73 8.02 -12.07
N ARG A 75 1.80 7.36 -11.37
CA ARG A 75 1.90 5.92 -11.10
C ARG A 75 1.64 5.08 -12.34
N GLU A 76 0.71 5.51 -13.18
CA GLU A 76 0.40 4.88 -14.47
C GLU A 76 1.58 5.04 -15.44
N LYS A 77 2.13 6.26 -15.58
CA LYS A 77 3.32 6.53 -16.40
C LYS A 77 4.55 5.72 -15.96
N LYS A 78 4.69 5.46 -14.66
CA LYS A 78 5.78 4.62 -14.10
C LYS A 78 5.51 3.12 -14.21
N ASN A 79 4.51 2.68 -14.96
CA ASN A 79 4.11 1.28 -15.15
C ASN A 79 3.98 0.51 -13.81
N ARG A 80 3.43 1.17 -12.77
CA ARG A 80 3.15 0.49 -11.50
C ARG A 80 2.08 -0.57 -11.73
N ARG A 81 2.18 -1.68 -11.00
CA ARG A 81 1.21 -2.77 -11.11
C ARG A 81 -0.22 -2.27 -11.02
N ALA A 82 -1.11 -2.75 -11.89
CA ALA A 82 -2.52 -2.36 -11.95
C ALA A 82 -3.20 -2.41 -10.56
N ARG A 83 -2.91 -3.46 -9.77
CA ARG A 83 -3.42 -3.58 -8.39
C ARG A 83 -2.99 -2.41 -7.50
N THR A 84 -1.74 -1.94 -7.62
CA THR A 84 -1.24 -0.81 -6.83
C THR A 84 -1.96 0.48 -7.18
N VAL A 85 -2.24 0.70 -8.47
CA VAL A 85 -2.99 1.86 -8.96
C VAL A 85 -4.45 1.78 -8.49
N THR A 86 -5.08 0.60 -8.61
CA THR A 86 -6.46 0.36 -8.15
C THR A 86 -6.59 0.58 -6.64
N ASP A 87 -5.68 0.04 -5.84
CA ASP A 87 -5.65 0.25 -4.39
C ASP A 87 -5.49 1.73 -4.06
N PHE A 88 -4.56 2.43 -4.70
CA PHE A 88 -4.36 3.87 -4.49
C PHE A 88 -5.64 4.67 -4.77
N ARG A 89 -6.29 4.41 -5.92
CA ARG A 89 -7.56 5.04 -6.30
C ARG A 89 -8.66 4.75 -5.28
N TYR A 90 -8.79 3.50 -4.85
CA TYR A 90 -9.78 3.09 -3.85
C TYR A 90 -9.61 3.82 -2.51
N TYR A 91 -8.37 3.86 -1.98
CA TYR A 91 -8.10 4.49 -0.69
C TYR A 91 -8.32 6.01 -0.75
N CYS A 92 -7.88 6.69 -1.81
CA CYS A 92 -8.12 8.12 -1.99
C CYS A 92 -9.61 8.43 -2.14
N LYS A 93 -10.36 7.63 -2.93
CA LYS A 93 -11.81 7.78 -3.06
C LYS A 93 -12.51 7.65 -1.71
N ARG A 94 -12.17 6.62 -0.92
CA ARG A 94 -12.78 6.41 0.40
C ARG A 94 -12.47 7.56 1.37
N LEU A 95 -11.24 8.10 1.35
CA LEU A 95 -10.88 9.28 2.15
C LEU A 95 -11.79 10.47 1.81
N MET A 96 -11.96 10.78 0.53
CA MET A 96 -12.80 11.90 0.08
C MET A 96 -14.29 11.69 0.39
N VAL A 97 -14.79 10.45 0.27
CA VAL A 97 -16.19 10.12 0.58
C VAL A 97 -16.49 10.22 2.08
N ARG A 98 -15.55 9.79 2.93
CA ARG A 98 -15.72 9.82 4.39
C ARG A 98 -15.45 11.20 5.01
N ASN A 99 -14.84 12.11 4.26
CA ASN A 99 -14.48 13.44 4.71
C ASN A 99 -15.01 14.48 3.69
N PRO A 100 -16.27 14.90 3.82
CA PRO A 100 -16.86 15.92 2.95
C PRO A 100 -16.02 17.19 2.92
N GLY A 101 -15.83 17.76 1.73
CA GLY A 101 -14.98 18.96 1.52
C GLY A 101 -13.50 18.71 1.38
N LEU A 102 -12.96 17.54 1.74
CA LEU A 102 -11.53 17.23 1.55
C LEU A 102 -11.10 17.36 0.09
N ALA A 103 -11.94 16.91 -0.84
CA ALA A 103 -11.62 16.92 -2.27
C ALA A 103 -11.28 18.32 -2.79
N ASP A 104 -11.94 19.36 -2.26
CA ASP A 104 -11.84 20.74 -2.73
C ASP A 104 -10.89 21.59 -1.87
N ARG A 105 -10.39 21.05 -0.74
CA ARG A 105 -9.38 21.72 0.08
C ARG A 105 -8.05 21.84 -0.66
N ARG A 106 -7.41 22.99 -0.54
CA ARG A 106 -6.06 23.22 -1.04
C ARG A 106 -5.05 22.37 -0.26
N VAL A 107 -4.17 21.62 -0.95
CA VAL A 107 -3.22 20.70 -0.29
C VAL A 107 -2.32 21.41 0.71
N ARG A 108 -1.95 22.68 0.45
CA ARG A 108 -1.13 23.51 1.36
C ARG A 108 -1.84 23.82 2.67
N SER A 109 -3.17 23.89 2.68
CA SER A 109 -3.97 24.20 3.88
C SER A 109 -4.26 23.00 4.76
N ILE A 110 -3.91 21.78 4.33
CA ILE A 110 -4.18 20.54 5.07
C ILE A 110 -3.07 20.35 6.11
N THR A 111 -3.46 20.30 7.36
CA THR A 111 -2.55 20.13 8.50
C THR A 111 -2.37 18.65 8.88
N SER A 112 -1.44 18.38 9.79
CA SER A 112 -1.26 17.03 10.36
C SER A 112 -2.47 16.57 11.15
N ASP A 113 -3.15 17.50 11.84
CA ASP A 113 -4.37 17.22 12.59
C ASP A 113 -5.52 16.88 11.66
N ASP A 114 -5.67 17.62 10.56
CA ASP A 114 -6.63 17.25 9.51
C ASP A 114 -6.38 15.84 8.99
N CYS A 115 -5.11 15.50 8.69
CA CYS A 115 -4.75 14.17 8.20
C CYS A 115 -5.13 13.07 9.21
N ARG A 116 -4.93 13.32 10.52
CA ARG A 116 -5.32 12.39 11.58
C ARG A 116 -6.83 12.19 11.60
N VAL A 117 -7.60 13.28 11.57
CA VAL A 117 -9.06 13.24 11.53
C VAL A 117 -9.56 12.48 10.29
N TYR A 118 -9.01 12.79 9.10
CA TYR A 118 -9.43 12.14 7.86
C TYR A 118 -9.13 10.63 7.84
N LEU A 119 -7.98 10.24 8.36
CA LEU A 119 -7.62 8.83 8.45
C LEU A 119 -8.47 8.09 9.48
N GLN A 120 -8.74 8.71 10.63
CA GLN A 120 -9.57 8.13 11.67
C GLN A 120 -11.02 7.93 11.19
N ALA A 121 -11.62 8.92 10.55
CA ALA A 121 -12.98 8.83 10.01
C ALA A 121 -13.14 7.75 8.93
N ALA A 122 -12.11 7.55 8.11
CA ALA A 122 -12.19 6.61 7.00
C ALA A 122 -11.73 5.18 7.35
N TYR A 123 -10.78 5.02 8.31
CA TYR A 123 -10.06 3.77 8.54
C TYR A 123 -9.77 3.47 10.03
N GLY A 124 -10.33 4.23 10.97
CA GLY A 124 -10.05 4.08 12.41
C GLY A 124 -10.37 2.70 12.98
N GLU A 125 -11.32 1.98 12.39
CA GLU A 125 -11.73 0.64 12.84
C GLU A 125 -10.69 -0.45 12.53
N SER A 126 -9.74 -0.22 11.62
CA SER A 126 -8.77 -1.22 11.19
C SER A 126 -7.36 -0.65 11.14
N PRO A 127 -6.51 -0.94 12.16
CA PRO A 127 -5.12 -0.46 12.21
C PRO A 127 -4.31 -0.77 10.96
N SER A 128 -4.48 -1.94 10.36
CA SER A 128 -3.76 -2.33 9.13
C SER A 128 -4.20 -1.51 7.91
N GLN A 129 -5.50 -1.23 7.78
CA GLN A 129 -6.02 -0.37 6.71
C GLN A 129 -5.65 1.09 6.95
N TYR A 130 -5.68 1.55 8.20
CA TYR A 130 -5.21 2.89 8.59
C TYR A 130 -3.74 3.09 8.18
N ARG A 131 -2.86 2.14 8.53
CA ARG A 131 -1.44 2.16 8.14
C ARG A 131 -1.26 2.25 6.63
N LYS A 132 -2.01 1.47 5.88
CA LYS A 132 -1.98 1.50 4.40
C LYS A 132 -2.52 2.82 3.84
N ALA A 133 -3.64 3.32 4.36
CA ALA A 133 -4.22 4.59 3.97
C ALA A 133 -3.29 5.77 4.25
N ARG A 134 -2.63 5.76 5.42
CA ARG A 134 -1.61 6.75 5.77
C ARG A 134 -0.46 6.79 4.77
N ALA A 135 0.06 5.63 4.38
CA ALA A 135 1.12 5.54 3.37
C ALA A 135 0.67 6.07 2.00
N ILE A 136 -0.57 5.79 1.61
CA ILE A 136 -1.18 6.28 0.37
C ILE A 136 -1.37 7.80 0.42
N LEU A 137 -1.92 8.33 1.52
CA LEU A 137 -2.11 9.77 1.73
C LEU A 137 -0.75 10.50 1.71
N SER A 138 0.25 9.95 2.39
CA SER A 138 1.64 10.46 2.33
C SER A 138 2.16 10.50 0.90
N GLY A 139 1.83 9.51 0.08
CA GLY A 139 2.20 9.47 -1.34
C GLY A 139 1.55 10.58 -2.19
N VAL A 140 0.34 11.04 -1.83
CA VAL A 140 -0.32 12.21 -2.48
C VAL A 140 0.48 13.47 -2.16
N PHE A 141 0.80 13.70 -0.88
CA PHE A 141 1.58 14.88 -0.47
C PHE A 141 3.02 14.86 -1.01
N SER A 142 3.63 13.68 -1.13
CA SER A 142 4.94 13.57 -1.80
C SER A 142 4.88 13.99 -3.28
N THR A 143 3.77 13.72 -3.97
CA THR A 143 3.55 14.26 -5.32
C THR A 143 3.35 15.77 -5.26
N ALA A 144 2.54 16.27 -4.32
CA ALA A 144 2.30 17.70 -4.18
C ALA A 144 3.58 18.51 -3.92
N ILE A 145 4.51 17.96 -3.12
CA ILE A 145 5.83 18.57 -2.86
C ILE A 145 6.65 18.64 -4.15
N ARG A 146 6.70 17.56 -4.93
CA ARG A 146 7.47 17.55 -6.20
C ARG A 146 6.96 18.55 -7.24
N HIS A 147 5.72 19.00 -7.11
CA HIS A 147 5.09 20.00 -7.97
C HIS A 147 5.03 21.40 -7.31
N ASP A 148 5.71 21.61 -6.19
CA ASP A 148 5.72 22.86 -5.41
C ASP A 148 4.34 23.34 -4.94
N TRP A 149 3.37 22.42 -4.81
CA TRP A 149 2.01 22.73 -4.33
C TRP A 149 1.89 22.82 -2.81
N CYS A 150 2.84 22.24 -2.09
CA CYS A 150 3.03 22.36 -0.65
C CYS A 150 4.50 22.16 -0.28
N ASP A 151 4.90 22.70 0.88
CA ASP A 151 6.31 22.69 1.32
C ASP A 151 6.69 21.46 2.13
N SER A 152 5.72 20.81 2.75
CA SER A 152 5.97 19.68 3.63
C SER A 152 4.84 18.65 3.54
N ASN A 153 5.14 17.43 4.01
CA ASN A 153 4.17 16.36 4.08
C ASN A 153 3.54 16.33 5.48
N PRO A 154 2.28 16.78 5.64
CA PRO A 154 1.62 16.81 6.94
C PRO A 154 1.40 15.40 7.54
N VAL A 155 1.38 14.37 6.70
CA VAL A 155 1.19 12.98 7.13
C VAL A 155 2.42 12.42 7.87
N ALA A 156 3.59 13.04 7.70
CA ALA A 156 4.82 12.58 8.35
C ALA A 156 4.71 12.55 9.89
N ARG A 157 3.97 13.51 10.46
CA ARG A 157 3.73 13.62 11.91
C ARG A 157 2.52 12.84 12.42
N VAL A 158 1.80 12.15 11.55
CA VAL A 158 0.67 11.31 11.97
C VAL A 158 1.18 9.98 12.45
N GLU A 159 0.90 9.64 13.70
CA GLU A 159 1.26 8.38 14.30
C GLU A 159 0.60 7.20 13.60
N VAL A 160 1.27 6.07 13.64
CA VAL A 160 0.78 4.81 13.09
C VAL A 160 0.27 3.97 14.25
N PRO A 161 -1.00 3.54 14.25
CA PRO A 161 -1.49 2.64 15.28
C PRO A 161 -0.66 1.36 15.33
N ASP A 162 -0.39 0.88 16.52
CA ASP A 162 0.25 -0.41 16.70
C ASP A 162 -0.66 -1.51 16.14
N VAL A 163 -0.08 -2.36 15.32
CA VAL A 163 -0.76 -3.54 14.78
C VAL A 163 -0.20 -4.75 15.51
N VAL A 164 -0.97 -5.28 16.43
CA VAL A 164 -0.69 -6.60 16.98
C VAL A 164 -0.99 -7.62 15.89
N GLU A 165 0.06 -8.09 15.21
CA GLU A 165 -0.08 -9.14 14.21
C GLU A 165 -0.40 -10.45 14.96
N LYS A 166 -1.63 -10.92 14.85
CA LYS A 166 -1.98 -12.27 15.30
C LYS A 166 -1.28 -13.27 14.38
N PRO A 167 -0.60 -14.28 14.93
CA PRO A 167 -0.02 -15.36 14.13
C PRO A 167 -1.15 -16.00 13.32
N ILE A 168 -0.87 -16.28 12.05
CA ILE A 168 -1.81 -17.01 11.19
C ILE A 168 -1.64 -18.49 11.54
N GLU A 169 -2.64 -19.05 12.20
CA GLU A 169 -2.68 -20.49 12.48
C GLU A 169 -2.73 -21.27 11.16
N PRO A 170 -1.91 -22.34 11.01
CA PRO A 170 -1.98 -23.20 9.85
C PRO A 170 -3.33 -23.93 9.80
N LEU A 171 -3.67 -24.51 8.66
CA LEU A 171 -4.76 -25.45 8.55
C LEU A 171 -4.42 -26.72 9.36
N THR A 172 -5.40 -27.27 10.06
CA THR A 172 -5.28 -28.60 10.67
C THR A 172 -5.25 -29.69 9.59
N MET A 173 -4.84 -30.90 9.94
CA MET A 173 -4.86 -32.01 8.99
C MET A 173 -6.26 -32.30 8.48
N GLU A 174 -7.28 -32.25 9.34
CA GLU A 174 -8.69 -32.40 8.95
C GLU A 174 -9.14 -31.31 7.97
N GLU A 175 -8.67 -30.08 8.16
CA GLU A 175 -8.95 -28.97 7.26
C GLU A 175 -8.29 -29.17 5.89
N VAL A 176 -7.06 -29.70 5.86
CA VAL A 176 -6.35 -30.06 4.63
C VAL A 176 -7.07 -31.18 3.90
N GLU A 177 -7.45 -32.26 4.59
CA GLU A 177 -8.18 -33.40 4.04
C GLU A 177 -9.54 -32.98 3.45
N ARG A 178 -10.26 -32.07 4.11
CA ARG A 178 -11.52 -31.54 3.57
C ARG A 178 -11.31 -30.77 2.27
N LEU A 179 -10.23 -29.99 2.15
CA LEU A 179 -9.89 -29.30 0.89
C LEU A 179 -9.53 -30.27 -0.22
N GLU A 180 -8.73 -31.30 0.11
CA GLU A 180 -8.36 -32.34 -0.85
C GLU A 180 -9.58 -33.15 -1.30
N ALA A 181 -10.44 -33.57 -0.37
CA ALA A 181 -11.67 -34.27 -0.69
C ALA A 181 -12.61 -33.44 -1.60
N ALA A 182 -12.76 -32.15 -1.29
CA ALA A 182 -13.54 -31.25 -2.13
C ALA A 182 -12.92 -31.08 -3.53
N ALA A 183 -11.60 -31.09 -3.66
CA ALA A 183 -10.93 -31.02 -4.96
C ALA A 183 -11.03 -32.31 -5.80
N GLN A 184 -11.39 -33.44 -5.16
CA GLN A 184 -11.67 -34.71 -5.88
C GLN A 184 -13.05 -34.73 -6.52
N LEU A 185 -13.97 -33.85 -6.10
CA LEU A 185 -15.32 -33.79 -6.71
C LEU A 185 -15.22 -33.42 -8.19
N PRO A 186 -16.01 -34.03 -9.08
CA PRO A 186 -15.94 -33.81 -10.52
C PRO A 186 -15.97 -32.31 -10.92
N GLU A 187 -16.79 -31.52 -10.25
CA GLU A 187 -16.95 -30.08 -10.48
C GLU A 187 -15.74 -29.22 -10.03
N HIS A 188 -14.78 -29.82 -9.30
CA HIS A 188 -13.62 -29.13 -8.74
C HIS A 188 -12.27 -29.72 -9.15
N GLN A 189 -12.25 -30.80 -9.95
CA GLN A 189 -11.02 -31.49 -10.37
C GLN A 189 -9.98 -30.54 -11.02
N GLU A 190 -10.44 -29.56 -11.79
CA GLU A 190 -9.55 -28.55 -12.38
C GLU A 190 -8.78 -27.72 -11.36
N MET A 191 -9.17 -27.74 -10.08
CA MET A 191 -8.49 -27.01 -9.00
C MET A 191 -7.43 -27.85 -8.28
N GLN A 192 -7.30 -29.14 -8.58
CA GLN A 192 -6.34 -30.05 -7.91
C GLN A 192 -4.90 -29.54 -7.99
N LEU A 193 -4.43 -29.20 -9.21
CA LEU A 193 -3.10 -28.62 -9.39
C LEU A 193 -2.94 -27.31 -8.62
N SER A 194 -3.94 -26.43 -8.72
CA SER A 194 -3.89 -25.14 -8.03
C SER A 194 -3.82 -25.30 -6.51
N LEU A 195 -4.60 -26.23 -5.95
CA LEU A 195 -4.60 -26.53 -4.51
C LEU A 195 -3.24 -27.11 -4.08
N HIS A 196 -2.72 -28.07 -4.84
CA HIS A 196 -1.44 -28.69 -4.59
C HIS A 196 -0.29 -27.68 -4.55
N LEU A 197 -0.23 -26.79 -5.55
CA LEU A 197 0.78 -25.73 -5.62
C LEU A 197 0.72 -24.77 -4.42
N MET A 198 -0.45 -24.53 -3.87
CA MET A 198 -0.61 -23.69 -2.67
C MET A 198 -0.27 -24.43 -1.38
N LEU A 199 -0.72 -25.66 -1.21
CA LEU A 199 -0.52 -26.45 0.00
C LEU A 199 0.90 -27.02 0.07
N TYR A 200 1.36 -27.72 -0.95
CA TYR A 200 2.60 -28.50 -0.88
C TYR A 200 3.84 -27.84 -1.51
N CYS A 201 3.63 -26.75 -2.25
CA CYS A 201 4.72 -25.94 -2.80
C CYS A 201 4.76 -24.51 -2.24
N GLY A 202 3.81 -24.13 -1.40
CA GLY A 202 3.78 -22.81 -0.76
C GLY A 202 3.69 -21.64 -1.73
N ILE A 203 3.20 -21.86 -2.96
CA ILE A 203 3.09 -20.81 -3.98
C ILE A 203 1.90 -19.90 -3.66
N ARG A 204 2.07 -18.59 -3.84
CA ARG A 204 0.99 -17.64 -3.55
C ARG A 204 -0.19 -17.82 -4.50
N PRO A 205 -1.45 -17.66 -4.04
CA PRO A 205 -2.64 -17.79 -4.90
C PRO A 205 -2.56 -16.93 -6.17
N THR A 206 -2.03 -15.70 -6.05
CA THR A 206 -1.85 -14.79 -7.19
C THR A 206 -0.71 -15.19 -8.14
N GLU A 207 0.22 -16.02 -7.70
CA GLU A 207 1.27 -16.61 -8.54
C GLU A 207 0.71 -17.86 -9.23
N VAL A 208 0.01 -18.73 -8.50
CA VAL A 208 -0.66 -19.92 -9.04
C VAL A 208 -1.54 -19.58 -10.23
N SER A 209 -2.40 -18.55 -10.10
CA SER A 209 -3.30 -18.12 -11.19
C SER A 209 -2.60 -17.65 -12.48
N ARG A 210 -1.26 -17.59 -12.49
CA ARG A 210 -0.42 -17.15 -13.62
C ARG A 210 0.57 -18.21 -14.08
N ILE A 211 0.58 -19.36 -13.42
CA ILE A 211 1.39 -20.51 -13.84
C ILE A 211 0.80 -21.06 -15.12
N ASP A 212 1.65 -21.35 -16.05
CA ASP A 212 1.36 -22.10 -17.27
C ASP A 212 1.95 -23.51 -17.07
N PRO A 213 1.12 -24.55 -16.87
CA PRO A 213 1.61 -25.88 -16.53
C PRO A 213 2.55 -26.49 -17.58
N GLU A 214 2.31 -26.22 -18.86
CA GLU A 214 3.17 -26.76 -19.94
C GLU A 214 4.56 -26.13 -19.91
N ARG A 215 4.66 -24.86 -19.55
CA ARG A 215 5.88 -24.09 -19.61
C ARG A 215 6.62 -24.00 -18.27
N ASP A 216 5.87 -23.95 -17.17
CA ASP A 216 6.39 -23.61 -15.86
C ASP A 216 6.57 -24.83 -14.96
N ILE A 217 6.04 -26.02 -15.34
CA ILE A 217 6.18 -27.25 -14.58
C ILE A 217 7.05 -28.25 -15.36
N ASP A 218 8.13 -28.64 -14.73
CA ASP A 218 8.99 -29.74 -15.18
C ASP A 218 8.51 -31.03 -14.49
N TRP A 219 7.61 -31.72 -15.15
CA TRP A 219 6.99 -32.95 -14.65
C TRP A 219 8.01 -34.08 -14.46
N GLN A 220 9.04 -34.15 -15.29
CA GLN A 220 10.05 -35.17 -15.22
C GLN A 220 10.93 -35.03 -13.98
N ASN A 221 11.35 -33.81 -13.68
CA ASN A 221 12.16 -33.50 -12.52
C ASN A 221 11.34 -33.03 -11.30
N GLN A 222 10.02 -33.11 -11.39
CA GLN A 222 9.08 -32.81 -10.32
C GLN A 222 9.35 -31.44 -9.68
N ARG A 223 9.35 -30.39 -10.48
CA ARG A 223 9.60 -29.03 -10.00
C ARG A 223 8.76 -27.99 -10.75
N VAL A 224 8.42 -26.93 -10.07
CA VAL A 224 7.72 -25.77 -10.64
C VAL A 224 8.63 -24.55 -10.63
N VAL A 225 8.67 -23.82 -11.74
CA VAL A 225 9.44 -22.60 -11.93
C VAL A 225 8.50 -21.39 -11.78
N VAL A 226 8.58 -20.69 -10.67
CA VAL A 226 7.89 -19.40 -10.51
C VAL A 226 8.77 -18.32 -11.15
N ARG A 227 8.40 -17.84 -12.32
CA ARG A 227 9.19 -16.83 -13.06
C ARG A 227 9.13 -15.45 -12.42
N PRO A 228 10.11 -14.58 -12.70
CA PRO A 228 10.07 -13.17 -12.25
C PRO A 228 8.78 -12.44 -12.67
N THR A 229 8.26 -12.72 -13.87
CA THR A 229 7.00 -12.16 -14.40
C THR A 229 5.77 -12.66 -13.66
N THR A 230 5.80 -13.91 -13.19
CA THR A 230 4.73 -14.55 -12.40
C THR A 230 4.81 -14.13 -10.93
N SER A 231 6.03 -13.96 -10.42
CA SER A 231 6.30 -13.65 -9.02
C SER A 231 5.77 -12.28 -8.59
N LYS A 232 5.18 -12.22 -7.38
CA LYS A 232 4.73 -10.96 -6.76
C LYS A 232 5.88 -10.00 -6.45
N THR A 233 7.08 -10.52 -6.20
CA THR A 233 8.25 -9.73 -5.77
C THR A 233 9.26 -9.47 -6.88
N GLY A 234 9.04 -10.02 -8.09
CA GLY A 234 9.95 -9.89 -9.23
C GLY A 234 11.17 -10.81 -9.18
N GLY A 235 11.30 -11.67 -8.15
CA GLY A 235 12.33 -12.71 -8.07
C GLY A 235 11.78 -14.05 -8.57
N GLY A 236 12.50 -14.74 -9.47
CA GLY A 236 12.20 -16.12 -9.86
C GLY A 236 12.65 -17.10 -8.78
N ARG A 237 12.04 -18.30 -8.78
CA ARG A 237 12.46 -19.41 -7.93
C ARG A 237 12.01 -20.75 -8.50
N VAL A 238 12.70 -21.80 -8.12
CA VAL A 238 12.32 -23.19 -8.40
C VAL A 238 11.83 -23.82 -7.09
N VAL A 239 10.70 -24.51 -7.14
CA VAL A 239 10.10 -25.17 -5.98
C VAL A 239 9.86 -26.63 -6.34
N PRO A 240 10.29 -27.60 -5.50
CA PRO A 240 9.97 -28.99 -5.72
C PRO A 240 8.48 -29.26 -5.65
N LEU A 241 7.96 -30.09 -6.54
CA LEU A 241 6.64 -30.71 -6.43
C LEU A 241 6.78 -31.87 -5.43
N ARG A 242 6.18 -31.68 -4.24
CA ARG A 242 6.19 -32.68 -3.17
C ARG A 242 4.81 -33.27 -3.02
N CYS A 243 4.78 -34.51 -2.52
CA CYS A 243 3.56 -35.18 -2.09
C CYS A 243 2.55 -35.52 -3.19
N GLY A 244 1.90 -36.65 -3.02
CA GLY A 244 0.78 -37.07 -3.86
C GLY A 244 1.16 -37.73 -5.19
N ASN A 245 0.15 -38.15 -5.92
CA ASN A 245 0.28 -38.67 -7.27
C ASN A 245 0.41 -37.50 -8.26
N ILE A 246 1.66 -37.16 -8.62
CA ILE A 246 1.98 -36.03 -9.49
C ILE A 246 1.36 -36.15 -10.88
N ASP A 247 1.22 -37.37 -11.40
CA ASP A 247 0.57 -37.59 -12.70
C ASP A 247 -0.92 -37.25 -12.68
N ALA A 248 -1.59 -37.45 -11.54
CA ALA A 248 -2.97 -37.02 -11.36
C ALA A 248 -3.16 -35.48 -11.29
N LEU A 249 -2.08 -34.72 -11.15
CA LEU A 249 -2.10 -33.26 -11.09
C LEU A 249 -1.99 -32.58 -12.46
N ARG A 250 -1.93 -33.35 -13.57
CA ARG A 250 -1.80 -32.80 -14.93
C ARG A 250 -3.08 -32.13 -15.40
N HIS A 251 -3.40 -31.00 -14.77
CA HIS A 251 -4.54 -30.14 -15.10
C HIS A 251 -4.07 -28.72 -15.47
N ASP A 252 -4.85 -28.04 -16.28
CA ASP A 252 -4.66 -26.63 -16.56
C ASP A 252 -5.06 -25.76 -15.35
N ILE A 253 -4.49 -24.57 -15.28
CA ILE A 253 -4.96 -23.56 -14.32
C ILE A 253 -6.25 -22.92 -14.87
N PRO A 254 -7.38 -23.01 -14.16
CA PRO A 254 -8.67 -22.57 -14.70
C PRO A 254 -8.72 -21.06 -14.97
N ARG A 255 -9.27 -20.65 -16.11
CA ARG A 255 -9.38 -19.23 -16.52
C ARG A 255 -10.13 -18.37 -15.49
N ARG A 256 -11.15 -18.91 -14.82
CA ARG A 256 -11.91 -18.24 -13.75
C ARG A 256 -11.42 -18.64 -12.38
N TRP A 257 -10.11 -18.66 -12.20
CA TRP A 257 -9.45 -19.18 -11.01
C TRP A 257 -10.03 -18.66 -9.68
N VAL A 258 -10.29 -17.35 -9.55
CA VAL A 258 -10.83 -16.76 -8.32
C VAL A 258 -12.21 -17.31 -7.96
N GLN A 259 -13.11 -17.44 -8.94
CA GLN A 259 -14.44 -17.99 -8.73
C GLN A 259 -14.37 -19.49 -8.39
N ARG A 260 -13.55 -20.25 -9.11
CA ARG A 260 -13.33 -21.68 -8.86
C ARG A 260 -12.72 -21.92 -7.48
N TRP A 261 -11.73 -21.14 -7.11
CA TRP A 261 -11.15 -21.19 -5.78
C TRP A 261 -12.17 -20.89 -4.66
N ARG A 262 -13.06 -19.91 -4.87
CA ARG A 262 -14.15 -19.63 -3.92
C ARG A 262 -15.14 -20.78 -3.83
N ALA A 263 -15.52 -21.39 -4.94
CA ALA A 263 -16.43 -22.54 -5.00
C ALA A 263 -15.82 -23.76 -4.26
N LEU A 264 -14.56 -24.10 -4.52
CA LEU A 264 -13.85 -25.16 -3.84
C LEU A 264 -13.82 -24.96 -2.31
N ARG A 265 -13.47 -23.77 -1.83
CA ARG A 265 -13.47 -23.47 -0.39
C ARG A 265 -14.87 -23.62 0.23
N LYS A 266 -15.90 -23.21 -0.49
CA LYS A 266 -17.28 -23.37 -0.04
C LYS A 266 -17.66 -24.85 0.05
N ALA A 267 -17.30 -25.67 -0.91
CA ALA A 267 -17.51 -27.13 -0.89
C ALA A 267 -16.75 -27.79 0.26
N ALA A 268 -15.55 -27.29 0.60
CA ALA A 268 -14.76 -27.76 1.73
C ALA A 268 -15.23 -27.19 3.11
N GLY A 269 -16.36 -26.47 3.15
CA GLY A 269 -16.98 -26.01 4.39
C GLY A 269 -16.64 -24.57 4.81
N TRP A 270 -15.89 -23.80 4.01
CA TRP A 270 -15.66 -22.37 4.28
C TRP A 270 -16.67 -21.52 3.51
N ASN A 271 -17.72 -21.10 4.18
CA ASN A 271 -18.68 -20.13 3.67
C ASN A 271 -18.70 -18.88 4.55
N ASP A 272 -19.46 -17.86 4.17
CA ASP A 272 -19.54 -16.59 4.87
C ASP A 272 -20.17 -16.69 6.29
N GLN A 273 -20.68 -17.85 6.67
CA GLN A 273 -21.37 -18.14 7.94
C GLN A 273 -20.56 -19.06 8.87
N THR A 274 -19.35 -19.46 8.48
CA THR A 274 -18.53 -20.35 9.32
C THR A 274 -17.95 -19.60 10.51
N ALA A 275 -17.89 -20.28 11.66
CA ALA A 275 -17.27 -19.75 12.88
C ALA A 275 -15.76 -19.43 12.68
N HIS A 276 -15.12 -20.10 11.74
CA HIS A 276 -13.73 -19.88 11.34
C HIS A 276 -13.67 -19.37 9.91
N PRO A 277 -13.60 -18.03 9.69
CA PRO A 277 -13.54 -17.46 8.36
C PRO A 277 -12.23 -17.85 7.67
N TRP A 278 -12.28 -17.92 6.32
CA TRP A 278 -11.08 -18.19 5.54
C TRP A 278 -10.00 -17.14 5.78
N ARG A 279 -8.81 -17.59 6.20
CA ARG A 279 -7.63 -16.73 6.41
C ARG A 279 -6.89 -16.55 5.08
N GLN A 280 -6.52 -15.32 4.76
CA GLN A 280 -5.79 -15.04 3.52
C GLN A 280 -4.43 -15.75 3.50
N ASP A 281 -4.08 -16.35 2.36
CA ASP A 281 -2.83 -17.08 2.13
C ASP A 281 -2.59 -18.26 3.11
N VAL A 282 -3.64 -18.77 3.82
CA VAL A 282 -3.49 -19.80 4.84
C VAL A 282 -2.85 -21.09 4.31
N CYS A 283 -3.16 -21.54 3.09
CA CYS A 283 -2.50 -22.72 2.50
C CYS A 283 -0.97 -22.55 2.47
N ARG A 284 -0.52 -21.37 2.09
CA ARG A 284 0.91 -21.04 2.07
C ARG A 284 1.51 -20.94 3.48
N HIS A 285 0.75 -20.43 4.45
CA HIS A 285 1.17 -20.43 5.86
C HIS A 285 1.24 -21.85 6.41
N THR A 286 0.29 -22.72 6.05
CA THR A 286 0.28 -24.14 6.38
C THR A 286 1.53 -24.83 5.86
N PHE A 287 1.84 -24.66 4.57
CA PHE A 287 3.10 -25.17 4.00
C PHE A 287 4.31 -24.70 4.80
N ALA A 288 4.42 -23.39 5.08
CA ALA A 288 5.59 -22.86 5.76
C ALA A 288 5.75 -23.39 7.18
N THR A 289 4.65 -23.54 7.93
CA THR A 289 4.65 -24.08 9.29
C THR A 289 5.07 -25.54 9.30
N TYR A 290 4.45 -26.37 8.48
CA TYR A 290 4.77 -27.80 8.44
C TYR A 290 6.14 -28.07 7.82
N HIS A 291 6.57 -27.28 6.82
CA HIS A 291 7.93 -27.36 6.29
C HIS A 291 8.98 -27.02 7.35
N ALA A 292 8.76 -25.97 8.10
CA ALA A 292 9.66 -25.58 9.21
C ALA A 292 9.76 -26.66 10.28
N ALA A 293 8.63 -27.28 10.65
CA ALA A 293 8.56 -28.34 11.64
C ALA A 293 9.21 -29.65 11.16
N HIS A 294 8.97 -30.04 9.91
CA HIS A 294 9.43 -31.30 9.34
C HIS A 294 10.89 -31.27 8.91
N PHE A 295 11.24 -30.32 8.03
CA PHE A 295 12.58 -30.28 7.41
C PHE A 295 13.61 -29.50 8.25
N ARG A 296 13.17 -28.61 9.13
CA ARG A 296 14.03 -27.73 9.96
C ARG A 296 15.08 -26.93 9.16
N ASN A 297 14.85 -26.77 7.85
CA ASN A 297 15.72 -26.07 6.93
C ASN A 297 15.11 -24.72 6.51
N PHE A 298 15.39 -23.68 7.30
CA PHE A 298 14.86 -22.35 7.06
C PHE A 298 15.43 -21.67 5.81
N ALA A 299 16.64 -22.02 5.39
CA ALA A 299 17.24 -21.49 4.17
C ALA A 299 16.50 -22.00 2.93
N ALA A 300 16.23 -23.32 2.86
CA ALA A 300 15.42 -23.91 1.81
C ALA A 300 14.01 -23.32 1.80
N LEU A 301 13.37 -23.23 2.96
CA LEU A 301 12.04 -22.61 3.10
C LEU A 301 12.01 -21.17 2.58
N GLN A 302 13.03 -20.36 2.92
CA GLN A 302 13.15 -18.99 2.44
C GLN A 302 13.21 -18.92 0.91
N MET A 303 14.02 -19.75 0.29
CA MET A 303 14.18 -19.82 -1.17
C MET A 303 12.89 -20.25 -1.85
N GLU A 304 12.24 -21.30 -1.37
CA GLU A 304 10.99 -21.84 -1.92
C GLU A 304 9.82 -20.87 -1.76
N MET A 305 9.74 -20.21 -0.61
CA MET A 305 8.75 -19.17 -0.37
C MET A 305 9.04 -17.87 -1.14
N GLY A 306 10.27 -17.65 -1.62
CA GLY A 306 10.69 -16.40 -2.27
C GLY A 306 10.56 -15.20 -1.32
N HIS A 307 11.00 -15.35 -0.08
CA HIS A 307 11.11 -14.28 0.89
C HIS A 307 12.48 -13.61 0.77
N ARG A 308 12.48 -12.27 0.71
CA ARG A 308 13.74 -11.51 0.68
C ARG A 308 14.44 -11.47 2.02
N ASP A 309 13.66 -11.55 3.11
CA ASP A 309 14.13 -11.42 4.48
C ASP A 309 13.78 -12.69 5.27
N SER A 310 14.79 -13.26 5.94
CA SER A 310 14.64 -14.44 6.80
C SER A 310 14.03 -14.10 8.18
N SER A 311 14.03 -12.83 8.59
CA SER A 311 13.47 -12.40 9.86
C SER A 311 11.99 -12.73 9.98
N LEU A 312 11.24 -12.55 8.90
CA LEU A 312 9.82 -12.90 8.82
C LEU A 312 9.56 -14.40 9.01
N LEU A 313 10.46 -15.26 8.54
CA LEU A 313 10.33 -16.70 8.70
C LEU A 313 10.58 -17.11 10.14
N ARG A 314 11.61 -16.56 10.76
CA ARG A 314 11.96 -16.87 12.16
C ARG A 314 10.86 -16.44 13.12
N THR A 315 10.35 -15.23 12.98
CA THR A 315 9.31 -14.69 13.89
C THR A 315 7.96 -15.39 13.73
N ARG A 316 7.59 -15.79 12.50
CA ARG A 316 6.24 -16.33 12.24
C ARG A 316 6.15 -17.84 12.31
N TYR A 317 7.21 -18.58 11.96
CA TYR A 317 7.12 -20.03 11.77
C TYR A 317 7.91 -20.85 12.77
N VAL A 318 8.91 -20.30 13.46
CA VAL A 318 9.62 -21.01 14.52
C VAL A 318 8.71 -21.32 15.71
N TYR A 319 7.88 -20.34 16.11
CA TYR A 319 6.94 -20.56 17.21
C TYR A 319 5.74 -21.43 16.83
N ALA A 320 5.25 -21.31 15.59
CA ALA A 320 4.11 -22.09 15.13
C ALA A 320 4.47 -23.57 14.86
N GLY A 321 5.76 -23.88 14.65
CA GLY A 321 6.24 -25.25 14.42
C GLY A 321 6.45 -26.09 15.68
N ASN A 322 6.51 -25.48 16.87
CA ASN A 322 6.67 -26.22 18.10
C ASN A 322 5.39 -27.02 18.43
N GLY A 323 5.49 -28.34 18.46
CA GLY A 323 4.37 -29.26 18.66
C GLY A 323 3.65 -29.69 17.37
N ALA A 324 4.07 -29.22 16.20
CA ALA A 324 3.47 -29.58 14.91
C ALA A 324 4.19 -30.74 14.19
N GLU A 325 5.19 -31.37 14.80
CA GLU A 325 6.02 -32.41 14.17
C GLU A 325 5.21 -33.62 13.70
N ALA A 326 4.25 -34.09 14.52
CA ALA A 326 3.40 -35.21 14.17
C ALA A 326 2.50 -34.89 12.97
N SER A 327 1.83 -33.74 13.01
CA SER A 327 1.02 -33.23 11.91
C SER A 327 1.87 -32.97 10.66
N ALA A 328 3.10 -32.47 10.81
CA ALA A 328 4.00 -32.20 9.69
C ALA A 328 4.44 -33.49 8.97
N ARG A 329 4.66 -34.60 9.69
CA ARG A 329 4.92 -35.92 9.09
C ARG A 329 3.71 -36.38 8.28
N SER A 330 2.52 -36.37 8.88
CA SER A 330 1.28 -36.75 8.18
C SER A 330 1.04 -35.86 6.96
N TYR A 331 1.30 -34.56 7.07
CA TYR A 331 1.13 -33.60 5.99
C TYR A 331 2.01 -33.90 4.79
N PHE A 332 3.28 -34.24 4.99
CA PHE A 332 4.20 -34.60 3.91
C PHE A 332 4.11 -36.11 3.55
N ARG A 333 3.26 -36.88 4.23
CA ARG A 333 3.01 -38.32 3.95
C ARG A 333 4.31 -39.16 3.97
N VAL A 334 5.18 -38.87 4.93
CA VAL A 334 6.47 -39.55 5.18
C VAL A 334 6.39 -40.39 6.45
#